data_6e9626388ea8f42b118a2d0e0f04e380
#
_entry.id   6e9626388ea8f42b118a2d0e0f04e380
#
_cell.length_a   1.000
_cell.length_b   1.000
_cell.length_c   1.000
_cell.angle_alpha   90.00
_cell.angle_beta   90.00
_cell.angle_gamma   90.00
#
_symmetry.space_group_name_H-M   'P 1'
#
loop_
_entity.id
_entity.type
_entity.pdbx_description
1 polymer ?
#
loop_
_entity_poly.entity_id
_entity_poly.type
_entity_poly.pdbx_seq_one_letter_code
_entity_poly.pdbx_strand_id
1 'polypeptide(L)'
;MKKNIVFISISLGLIILLGIGVSYSMWNITTSQDTTNTAYTECFDLSMTNQENNISLDNAYPISNDKGKSLTPYSFTITNTCDITTEYSVNLEVLKDSTLSSKFIDVMFEGNINLLSSYDSTDKVNTNSLESRKLTTGILKSQESKDYSLRLWIDYNTTLEDLNNKIKTFKSKIVVVGKPINYTGDTVFNFDYTGAEQTFIAPVSGTYKLETWGAQGGSMEHEGGFGGYSIGYTKLKTNNIKYINVGGQGGSGNYHKSETGYGGAGGYNGGGTGGLAATINESSKIYYYVSGAGGGGSTHLSNKSGLLKSLNNYRSDIIIVAGGGGGDASWRSAGSAGGYKGSDAPLSYDQYGDVFPYDVFGGGQVGLDELFGQGRNATSRVVGNAWGSEGKGGGGGGYYGGEAILIDGIHTDSGGAGGSGYIGNSFLTNKVMYCYNCEESNEESTKTISTTCNEETPTSNCSKKGNGYARITLISIDK
;
A
#
# COMPACT_ATOMS: atom_id res chain seq x y z
N MET A 1 34.20 43.18 -25.52
CA MET A 1 32.85 42.68 -25.88
C MET A 1 32.85 41.39 -26.68
N LYS A 2 33.73 41.10 -27.64
CA LYS A 2 33.69 39.83 -28.42
C LYS A 2 33.97 38.53 -27.62
N LYS A 3 34.78 38.54 -26.54
CA LYS A 3 35.06 37.36 -25.73
C LYS A 3 33.85 36.89 -24.89
N ASN A 4 33.01 37.79 -24.41
CA ASN A 4 31.85 37.44 -23.60
C ASN A 4 30.70 36.87 -24.42
N ILE A 5 30.59 37.25 -25.71
CA ILE A 5 29.57 36.73 -26.62
C ILE A 5 29.87 35.26 -26.97
N VAL A 6 31.15 34.91 -27.14
CA VAL A 6 31.55 33.50 -27.41
C VAL A 6 31.28 32.61 -26.21
N PHE A 7 31.53 33.07 -24.97
CA PHE A 7 31.20 32.28 -23.75
C PHE A 7 29.70 32.08 -23.54
N ILE A 8 28.86 33.09 -23.82
CA ILE A 8 27.41 33.02 -23.73
C ILE A 8 26.87 32.06 -24.80
N SER A 9 27.43 32.10 -26.01
CA SER A 9 27.00 31.17 -27.09
C SER A 9 27.38 29.71 -26.82
N ILE A 10 28.54 29.47 -26.20
CA ILE A 10 28.99 28.12 -25.82
C ILE A 10 28.14 27.58 -24.65
N SER A 11 27.86 28.43 -23.64
CA SER A 11 27.00 28.01 -22.51
C SER A 11 25.56 27.78 -22.94
N LEU A 12 25.00 28.56 -23.87
CA LEU A 12 23.67 28.34 -24.41
C LEU A 12 23.62 27.06 -25.27
N GLY A 13 24.66 26.80 -26.06
CA GLY A 13 24.83 25.56 -26.82
C GLY A 13 24.92 24.31 -25.93
N LEU A 14 25.64 24.39 -24.78
CA LEU A 14 25.77 23.32 -23.80
C LEU A 14 24.44 23.07 -23.06
N ILE A 15 23.68 24.12 -22.72
CA ILE A 15 22.37 24.00 -22.09
C ILE A 15 21.36 23.38 -23.06
N ILE A 16 21.41 23.74 -24.34
CA ILE A 16 20.56 23.10 -25.36
C ILE A 16 20.95 21.63 -25.57
N LEU A 17 22.24 21.29 -25.61
CA LEU A 17 22.72 19.90 -25.69
C LEU A 17 22.34 19.07 -24.44
N LEU A 18 22.44 19.66 -23.24
CA LEU A 18 21.98 19.02 -22.01
C LEU A 18 20.45 18.90 -21.97
N GLY A 19 19.71 19.90 -22.46
CA GLY A 19 18.25 19.85 -22.58
C GLY A 19 17.78 18.79 -23.57
N ILE A 20 18.48 18.62 -24.68
CA ILE A 20 18.21 17.56 -25.66
C ILE A 20 18.60 16.21 -25.08
N GLY A 21 19.72 16.09 -24.37
CA GLY A 21 20.16 14.84 -23.73
C GLY A 21 19.19 14.34 -22.64
N VAL A 22 18.56 15.24 -21.88
CA VAL A 22 17.55 14.89 -20.86
C VAL A 22 16.20 14.57 -21.50
N SER A 23 15.86 15.18 -22.66
CA SER A 23 14.64 14.85 -23.40
C SER A 23 14.70 13.48 -24.10
N TYR A 24 15.88 12.96 -24.38
CA TYR A 24 16.06 11.66 -25.03
C TYR A 24 15.90 10.44 -24.10
N SER A 25 15.82 10.62 -22.79
CA SER A 25 15.67 9.52 -21.84
C SER A 25 14.22 9.06 -21.64
N MET A 26 13.22 9.68 -22.26
CA MET A 26 11.82 9.24 -22.29
C MET A 26 11.44 8.67 -23.66
N TRP A 27 12.08 7.59 -24.06
CA TRP A 27 11.69 6.91 -25.29
C TRP A 27 10.50 6.00 -25.02
N ASN A 28 9.34 6.37 -25.55
CA ASN A 28 8.24 5.43 -25.70
C ASN A 28 8.55 4.48 -26.86
N ILE A 29 8.66 3.20 -26.55
CA ILE A 29 8.92 2.17 -27.54
C ILE A 29 7.56 1.71 -28.06
N THR A 30 7.35 1.80 -29.37
CA THR A 30 6.07 1.50 -29.99
C THR A 30 6.24 0.43 -31.06
N THR A 31 5.47 -0.64 -30.96
CA THR A 31 5.36 -1.68 -32.01
C THR A 31 3.94 -1.71 -32.50
N SER A 32 3.74 -1.65 -33.82
CA SER A 32 2.43 -1.74 -34.46
C SER A 32 2.43 -2.86 -35.51
N GLN A 33 1.28 -3.50 -35.65
CA GLN A 33 1.05 -4.41 -36.75
C GLN A 33 0.99 -3.60 -38.06
N ASP A 34 1.99 -3.72 -38.90
CA ASP A 34 2.01 -3.10 -40.24
C ASP A 34 2.09 -4.16 -41.35
N THR A 35 1.66 -3.79 -42.55
CA THR A 35 1.62 -4.63 -43.74
C THR A 35 3.00 -5.01 -44.27
N THR A 36 4.05 -4.43 -43.75
CA THR A 36 5.43 -4.78 -43.94
C THR A 36 6.10 -4.98 -42.59
N ASN A 37 6.60 -6.17 -42.35
CA ASN A 37 7.32 -6.61 -41.17
C ASN A 37 8.58 -5.76 -40.86
N THR A 38 8.38 -4.51 -40.47
CA THR A 38 9.47 -3.66 -39.96
C THR A 38 8.99 -3.05 -38.66
N ALA A 39 9.06 -3.86 -37.60
CA ALA A 39 9.01 -3.32 -36.25
C ALA A 39 10.33 -2.57 -35.99
N TYR A 40 10.28 -1.27 -36.07
CA TYR A 40 11.36 -0.40 -35.56
C TYR A 40 11.00 0.01 -34.14
N THR A 41 11.12 -0.93 -33.23
CA THR A 41 11.17 -0.61 -31.80
C THR A 41 12.31 -1.42 -31.22
N GLU A 42 13.23 -0.75 -30.60
CA GLU A 42 14.45 -1.40 -30.11
C GLU A 42 14.20 -2.43 -28.99
N CYS A 43 12.97 -2.55 -28.42
CA CYS A 43 12.70 -3.38 -27.26
C CYS A 43 11.48 -4.31 -27.33
N PHE A 44 10.65 -4.29 -28.37
CA PHE A 44 9.53 -5.21 -28.48
C PHE A 44 9.44 -5.84 -29.86
N ASP A 45 9.29 -7.17 -29.87
CA ASP A 45 8.84 -7.90 -31.05
C ASP A 45 7.36 -8.26 -30.90
N LEU A 46 6.60 -8.04 -31.97
CA LEU A 46 5.19 -8.40 -32.09
C LEU A 46 5.04 -9.46 -33.18
N SER A 47 4.80 -10.69 -32.78
CA SER A 47 4.50 -11.77 -33.72
C SER A 47 3.02 -12.09 -33.72
N MET A 48 2.44 -12.24 -34.91
CA MET A 48 1.06 -12.64 -35.12
C MET A 48 0.99 -14.09 -35.58
N THR A 49 0.17 -14.89 -34.93
CA THR A 49 0.00 -16.32 -35.27
C THR A 49 -0.76 -16.48 -36.61
N ASN A 50 -1.62 -15.53 -36.95
CA ASN A 50 -2.35 -15.50 -38.23
C ASN A 50 -1.81 -14.36 -39.08
N GLN A 51 -1.33 -14.64 -40.28
CA GLN A 51 -0.69 -13.68 -41.20
C GLN A 51 -1.66 -12.67 -41.85
N GLU A 52 -2.83 -12.42 -41.27
CA GLU A 52 -3.72 -11.38 -41.76
C GLU A 52 -3.25 -10.01 -41.27
N ASN A 53 -2.98 -9.14 -42.24
CA ASN A 53 -2.30 -7.87 -42.04
C ASN A 53 -3.11 -6.81 -41.28
N ASN A 54 -4.42 -6.97 -41.14
CA ASN A 54 -5.32 -6.07 -40.40
C ASN A 54 -6.42 -6.87 -39.70
N ILE A 55 -6.83 -6.40 -38.54
CA ILE A 55 -8.02 -6.88 -37.86
C ILE A 55 -9.20 -6.13 -38.46
N SER A 56 -9.99 -6.77 -39.34
CA SER A 56 -11.08 -6.13 -40.06
C SER A 56 -12.41 -6.86 -39.90
N LEU A 57 -13.49 -6.11 -39.96
CA LEU A 57 -14.86 -6.58 -40.11
C LEU A 57 -15.43 -5.99 -41.43
N ASP A 58 -15.35 -6.78 -42.49
CA ASP A 58 -15.88 -6.42 -43.79
C ASP A 58 -17.19 -7.19 -44.01
N ASN A 59 -18.26 -6.48 -44.40
CA ASN A 59 -19.59 -7.07 -44.58
C ASN A 59 -20.13 -7.85 -43.38
N ALA A 60 -19.70 -7.49 -42.17
CA ALA A 60 -20.14 -8.14 -40.95
C ALA A 60 -21.53 -7.68 -40.51
N TYR A 61 -22.27 -8.56 -39.87
CA TYR A 61 -23.57 -8.30 -39.27
C TYR A 61 -23.49 -8.36 -37.76
N PRO A 62 -24.41 -7.68 -37.04
CA PRO A 62 -24.54 -7.82 -35.59
C PRO A 62 -24.75 -9.29 -35.20
N ILE A 63 -23.99 -9.77 -34.23
CA ILE A 63 -24.10 -11.13 -33.71
C ILE A 63 -24.13 -11.14 -32.18
N SER A 64 -24.76 -12.17 -31.58
CA SER A 64 -24.79 -12.32 -30.13
C SER A 64 -23.40 -12.60 -29.55
N ASN A 65 -23.21 -12.29 -28.27
CA ASN A 65 -21.96 -12.58 -27.55
C ASN A 65 -21.59 -14.07 -27.59
N ASP A 66 -22.55 -14.99 -27.59
CA ASP A 66 -22.25 -16.43 -27.70
C ASP A 66 -21.64 -16.80 -29.04
N LYS A 67 -22.14 -16.19 -30.13
CA LYS A 67 -21.53 -16.33 -31.45
C LYS A 67 -20.18 -15.63 -31.52
N GLY A 68 -20.05 -14.42 -30.95
CA GLY A 68 -18.79 -13.68 -30.86
C GLY A 68 -17.69 -14.47 -30.17
N LYS A 69 -18.00 -15.13 -29.05
CA LYS A 69 -17.07 -16.04 -28.34
C LYS A 69 -16.56 -17.20 -29.19
N SER A 70 -17.35 -17.65 -30.15
CA SER A 70 -17.01 -18.78 -31.03
C SER A 70 -16.20 -18.41 -32.27
N LEU A 71 -15.98 -17.11 -32.52
CA LEU A 71 -15.15 -16.64 -33.63
C LEU A 71 -13.68 -17.09 -33.44
N THR A 72 -12.99 -17.29 -34.57
CA THR A 72 -11.54 -17.51 -34.55
C THR A 72 -10.85 -16.28 -33.94
N PRO A 73 -10.00 -16.42 -32.92
CA PRO A 73 -9.31 -15.29 -32.33
C PRO A 73 -8.19 -14.78 -33.22
N TYR A 74 -7.94 -13.49 -33.15
CA TYR A 74 -6.67 -12.90 -33.55
C TYR A 74 -5.69 -13.12 -32.42
N SER A 75 -4.71 -14.02 -32.59
CA SER A 75 -3.71 -14.34 -31.59
C SER A 75 -2.38 -13.67 -31.93
N PHE A 76 -1.75 -13.11 -30.91
CA PHE A 76 -0.45 -12.46 -31.04
C PHE A 76 0.40 -12.63 -29.80
N THR A 77 1.71 -12.64 -29.99
CA THR A 77 2.72 -12.71 -28.93
C THR A 77 3.50 -11.42 -28.92
N ILE A 78 3.68 -10.83 -27.75
CA ILE A 78 4.62 -9.74 -27.55
C ILE A 78 5.84 -10.27 -26.79
N THR A 79 7.03 -9.88 -27.23
CA THR A 79 8.31 -10.26 -26.62
C THR A 79 9.11 -9.01 -26.32
N ASN A 80 9.60 -8.89 -25.09
CA ASN A 80 10.56 -7.84 -24.75
C ASN A 80 11.95 -8.28 -25.19
N THR A 81 12.49 -7.68 -26.24
CA THR A 81 13.81 -7.98 -26.80
C THR A 81 14.94 -7.14 -26.19
N CYS A 82 14.63 -6.18 -25.33
CA CYS A 82 15.63 -5.40 -24.61
C CYS A 82 16.19 -6.15 -23.39
N ASP A 83 17.37 -5.76 -22.96
CA ASP A 83 18.04 -6.28 -21.76
C ASP A 83 17.48 -5.70 -20.44
N ILE A 84 16.41 -4.92 -20.50
CA ILE A 84 15.77 -4.25 -19.37
C ILE A 84 14.30 -4.63 -19.24
N THR A 85 13.80 -4.60 -18.01
CA THR A 85 12.35 -4.71 -17.74
C THR A 85 11.62 -3.52 -18.35
N THR A 86 10.54 -3.78 -19.05
CA THR A 86 9.78 -2.75 -19.76
C THR A 86 8.29 -2.85 -19.43
N GLU A 87 7.69 -1.72 -19.04
CA GLU A 87 6.25 -1.56 -18.95
C GLU A 87 5.68 -1.41 -20.36
N TYR A 88 4.54 -2.00 -20.64
CA TYR A 88 3.90 -1.87 -21.94
C TYR A 88 2.40 -1.67 -21.81
N SER A 89 1.81 -1.08 -22.85
CA SER A 89 0.37 -1.10 -23.10
C SER A 89 0.07 -1.76 -24.45
N VAL A 90 -0.99 -2.57 -24.46
CA VAL A 90 -1.58 -3.10 -25.71
C VAL A 90 -2.76 -2.23 -26.06
N ASN A 91 -2.69 -1.61 -27.21
CA ASN A 91 -3.73 -0.71 -27.70
C ASN A 91 -4.34 -1.26 -28.99
N LEU A 92 -5.62 -1.00 -29.22
CA LEU A 92 -6.28 -1.24 -30.49
C LEU A 92 -6.50 0.12 -31.17
N GLU A 93 -5.82 0.35 -32.26
CA GLU A 93 -5.98 1.56 -33.07
C GLU A 93 -6.95 1.33 -34.21
N VAL A 94 -8.01 2.14 -34.27
CA VAL A 94 -9.01 2.15 -35.33
C VAL A 94 -8.46 2.98 -36.49
N LEU A 95 -8.44 2.42 -37.70
CA LEU A 95 -7.85 3.07 -38.87
C LEU A 95 -8.81 4.08 -39.51
N LYS A 96 -8.25 5.08 -40.20
CA LYS A 96 -9.03 6.18 -40.87
C LYS A 96 -10.00 5.73 -41.95
N ASP A 97 -9.77 4.59 -42.56
CA ASP A 97 -10.65 3.99 -43.56
C ASP A 97 -11.80 3.15 -42.95
N SER A 98 -11.88 3.07 -41.61
CA SER A 98 -13.06 2.57 -40.92
C SER A 98 -14.22 3.51 -41.05
N THR A 99 -15.39 2.96 -41.42
CA THR A 99 -16.65 3.68 -41.47
C THR A 99 -17.62 3.32 -40.38
N LEU A 100 -17.27 2.29 -39.56
CA LEU A 100 -18.00 1.85 -38.39
C LEU A 100 -17.32 2.42 -37.13
N SER A 101 -18.13 2.96 -36.22
CA SER A 101 -17.63 3.52 -34.96
C SER A 101 -17.33 2.44 -33.93
N SER A 102 -16.34 2.67 -33.10
CA SER A 102 -15.96 1.81 -31.94
C SER A 102 -17.11 1.57 -30.94
N LYS A 103 -18.11 2.44 -30.89
CA LYS A 103 -19.31 2.29 -30.04
C LYS A 103 -20.20 1.11 -30.41
N PHE A 104 -20.02 0.53 -31.61
CA PHE A 104 -20.77 -0.61 -32.12
C PHE A 104 -19.92 -1.90 -32.15
N ILE A 105 -18.72 -1.88 -31.62
CA ILE A 105 -17.80 -3.02 -31.65
C ILE A 105 -17.67 -3.61 -30.26
N ASP A 106 -18.08 -4.86 -30.12
CA ASP A 106 -17.73 -5.69 -28.97
C ASP A 106 -16.33 -6.28 -29.15
N VAL A 107 -15.57 -6.25 -28.06
CA VAL A 107 -14.21 -6.78 -27.95
C VAL A 107 -14.20 -7.83 -26.87
N MET A 108 -13.78 -9.04 -27.20
CA MET A 108 -13.40 -10.05 -26.22
C MET A 108 -11.87 -10.09 -26.11
N PHE A 109 -11.37 -9.67 -24.98
CA PHE A 109 -9.93 -9.65 -24.67
C PHE A 109 -9.69 -10.22 -23.28
N GLU A 110 -8.74 -11.17 -23.15
CA GLU A 110 -8.46 -11.89 -21.90
C GLU A 110 -9.73 -12.45 -21.21
N GLY A 111 -10.68 -12.92 -21.98
CA GLY A 111 -11.94 -13.52 -21.49
C GLY A 111 -13.06 -12.54 -21.14
N ASN A 112 -12.78 -11.24 -21.13
CA ASN A 112 -13.76 -10.19 -20.85
C ASN A 112 -14.35 -9.64 -22.16
N ILE A 113 -15.65 -9.35 -22.16
CA ILE A 113 -16.36 -8.73 -23.29
C ILE A 113 -16.76 -7.33 -22.88
N ASN A 114 -16.35 -6.34 -23.67
CA ASN A 114 -16.68 -4.94 -23.47
C ASN A 114 -16.83 -4.25 -24.83
N LEU A 115 -17.64 -3.19 -24.91
CA LEU A 115 -17.63 -2.30 -26.06
C LEU A 115 -16.25 -1.63 -26.22
N LEU A 116 -15.73 -1.56 -27.43
CA LEU A 116 -14.44 -0.92 -27.70
C LEU A 116 -14.40 0.54 -27.20
N SER A 117 -15.50 1.24 -27.31
CA SER A 117 -15.63 2.63 -26.83
C SER A 117 -15.55 2.77 -25.30
N SER A 118 -15.73 1.70 -24.53
CA SER A 118 -15.62 1.72 -23.06
C SER A 118 -14.18 1.63 -22.55
N TYR A 119 -13.24 1.24 -23.40
CA TYR A 119 -11.83 1.23 -23.07
C TYR A 119 -11.25 2.65 -23.06
N ASP A 120 -10.27 2.89 -22.19
CA ASP A 120 -9.60 4.18 -22.08
C ASP A 120 -9.01 4.63 -23.40
N SER A 121 -9.23 5.92 -23.74
CA SER A 121 -8.59 6.53 -24.89
C SER A 121 -7.11 6.80 -24.60
N THR A 122 -6.25 6.54 -25.58
CA THR A 122 -4.82 6.83 -25.51
C THR A 122 -4.35 7.61 -26.73
N ASP A 123 -3.14 8.15 -26.65
CA ASP A 123 -2.50 8.78 -27.79
C ASP A 123 -2.33 7.76 -28.94
N LYS A 124 -2.57 8.24 -30.14
CA LYS A 124 -2.37 7.44 -31.36
C LYS A 124 -0.91 7.45 -31.74
N VAL A 125 -0.40 6.29 -32.02
CA VAL A 125 0.97 6.15 -32.52
C VAL A 125 1.01 6.25 -34.04
N ASN A 126 0.02 5.66 -34.70
CA ASN A 126 -0.05 5.68 -36.15
C ASN A 126 -0.82 6.89 -36.65
N THR A 127 -0.21 7.65 -37.57
CA THR A 127 -0.84 8.82 -38.19
C THR A 127 -2.11 8.51 -39.00
N ASN A 128 -2.29 7.24 -39.40
CA ASN A 128 -3.48 6.75 -40.11
C ASN A 128 -4.59 6.25 -39.20
N SER A 129 -4.47 6.41 -37.87
CA SER A 129 -5.51 6.02 -36.93
C SER A 129 -6.45 7.15 -36.62
N LEU A 130 -7.75 6.80 -36.46
CA LEU A 130 -8.81 7.70 -35.99
C LEU A 130 -8.73 7.85 -34.46
N GLU A 131 -8.64 6.73 -33.76
CA GLU A 131 -8.59 6.63 -32.30
C GLU A 131 -7.73 5.46 -31.86
N SER A 132 -7.31 5.48 -30.60
CA SER A 132 -6.57 4.42 -29.93
C SER A 132 -7.24 4.09 -28.61
N ARG A 133 -7.44 2.79 -28.32
CA ARG A 133 -8.09 2.26 -27.13
C ARG A 133 -7.17 1.29 -26.42
N LYS A 134 -6.90 1.55 -25.14
CA LYS A 134 -6.00 0.74 -24.32
C LYS A 134 -6.71 -0.52 -23.83
N LEU A 135 -6.34 -1.67 -24.35
CA LEU A 135 -6.91 -2.96 -23.96
C LEU A 135 -6.34 -3.46 -22.63
N THR A 136 -5.03 -3.36 -22.44
CA THR A 136 -4.36 -3.80 -21.20
C THR A 136 -3.00 -3.13 -21.05
N THR A 137 -2.42 -3.28 -19.85
CA THR A 137 -1.03 -2.91 -19.54
C THR A 137 -0.34 -4.09 -18.85
N GLY A 138 0.98 -4.11 -18.89
CA GLY A 138 1.76 -5.13 -18.20
C GLY A 138 3.23 -4.76 -18.13
N ILE A 139 4.00 -5.66 -17.56
CA ILE A 139 5.45 -5.56 -17.45
C ILE A 139 6.04 -6.85 -18.00
N LEU A 140 7.05 -6.75 -18.86
CA LEU A 140 7.85 -7.87 -19.34
C LEU A 140 9.31 -7.67 -18.98
N LYS A 141 9.93 -8.72 -18.46
CA LYS A 141 11.38 -8.78 -18.26
C LYS A 141 12.10 -8.89 -19.59
N SER A 142 13.42 -8.72 -19.56
CA SER A 142 14.26 -9.05 -20.71
C SER A 142 13.94 -10.44 -21.23
N GLN A 143 13.74 -10.55 -22.53
CA GLN A 143 13.44 -11.79 -23.30
C GLN A 143 12.15 -12.52 -22.87
N GLU A 144 11.31 -11.91 -22.05
CA GLU A 144 10.01 -12.48 -21.67
C GLU A 144 8.97 -12.21 -22.75
N SER A 145 8.11 -13.22 -22.98
CA SER A 145 7.01 -13.14 -23.94
C SER A 145 5.66 -13.32 -23.25
N LYS A 146 4.62 -12.71 -23.83
CA LYS A 146 3.23 -12.91 -23.40
C LYS A 146 2.31 -13.04 -24.60
N ASP A 147 1.45 -14.08 -24.56
CA ASP A 147 0.47 -14.36 -25.58
C ASP A 147 -0.86 -13.67 -25.26
N TYR A 148 -1.51 -13.20 -26.30
CA TYR A 148 -2.82 -12.57 -26.25
C TYR A 148 -3.75 -13.12 -27.32
N SER A 149 -5.04 -13.06 -27.04
CA SER A 149 -6.09 -13.36 -28.01
C SER A 149 -7.18 -12.30 -28.00
N LEU A 150 -7.60 -11.89 -29.16
CA LEU A 150 -8.61 -10.85 -29.38
C LEU A 150 -9.69 -11.40 -30.32
N ARG A 151 -10.95 -11.14 -30.00
CA ARG A 151 -12.08 -11.32 -30.94
C ARG A 151 -12.84 -10.01 -31.03
N LEU A 152 -13.35 -9.72 -32.21
CA LEU A 152 -14.16 -8.53 -32.50
C LEU A 152 -15.41 -8.94 -33.23
N TRP A 153 -16.51 -8.28 -32.93
CA TRP A 153 -17.78 -8.39 -33.68
C TRP A 153 -18.61 -7.12 -33.51
N ILE A 154 -19.65 -6.98 -34.35
CA ILE A 154 -20.60 -5.89 -34.19
C ILE A 154 -21.58 -6.30 -33.09
N ASP A 155 -21.77 -5.41 -32.10
CA ASP A 155 -22.73 -5.60 -31.00
C ASP A 155 -24.12 -5.94 -31.53
N TYR A 156 -24.74 -6.97 -30.94
CA TYR A 156 -26.05 -7.48 -31.33
C TYR A 156 -27.17 -6.43 -31.33
N ASN A 157 -27.07 -5.44 -30.44
CA ASN A 157 -28.06 -4.37 -30.33
C ASN A 157 -27.90 -3.29 -31.41
N THR A 158 -26.92 -3.37 -32.31
CA THR A 158 -26.71 -2.42 -33.39
C THR A 158 -27.79 -2.61 -34.46
N THR A 159 -28.55 -1.56 -34.73
CA THR A 159 -29.63 -1.57 -35.70
C THR A 159 -29.16 -1.09 -37.09
N LEU A 160 -29.97 -1.35 -38.14
CA LEU A 160 -29.70 -0.81 -39.48
C LEU A 160 -29.76 0.73 -39.50
N GLU A 161 -30.60 1.33 -38.66
CA GLU A 161 -30.66 2.79 -38.50
C GLU A 161 -29.38 3.36 -37.93
N ASP A 162 -28.77 2.69 -36.91
CA ASP A 162 -27.47 3.06 -36.37
C ASP A 162 -26.36 3.04 -37.42
N LEU A 163 -26.50 2.15 -38.39
CA LEU A 163 -25.58 2.03 -39.51
C LEU A 163 -25.94 2.96 -40.69
N ASN A 164 -26.96 3.81 -40.56
CA ASN A 164 -27.51 4.67 -41.65
C ASN A 164 -27.91 3.85 -42.89
N ASN A 165 -28.43 2.64 -42.71
CA ASN A 165 -28.81 1.70 -43.77
C ASN A 165 -27.70 1.44 -44.82
N LYS A 166 -26.43 1.46 -44.37
CA LYS A 166 -25.25 1.22 -45.23
C LYS A 166 -24.36 0.14 -44.62
N ILE A 167 -23.77 -0.64 -45.50
CA ILE A 167 -22.66 -1.55 -45.08
C ILE A 167 -21.51 -0.69 -44.60
N LYS A 168 -20.98 -1.03 -43.41
CA LYS A 168 -19.89 -0.35 -42.79
C LYS A 168 -18.67 -1.30 -42.71
N THR A 169 -17.50 -0.71 -42.72
CA THR A 169 -16.22 -1.42 -42.56
C THR A 169 -15.59 -0.97 -41.28
N PHE A 170 -15.07 -1.90 -40.52
CA PHE A 170 -14.19 -1.64 -39.36
C PHE A 170 -12.83 -2.21 -39.64
N LYS A 171 -11.81 -1.40 -39.49
CA LYS A 171 -10.40 -1.81 -39.60
C LYS A 171 -9.60 -1.30 -38.42
N SER A 172 -8.80 -2.14 -37.87
CA SER A 172 -7.98 -1.83 -36.71
C SER A 172 -6.64 -2.56 -36.76
N LYS A 173 -5.74 -2.16 -35.89
CA LYS A 173 -4.49 -2.85 -35.65
C LYS A 173 -4.08 -2.83 -34.19
N ILE A 174 -3.35 -3.84 -33.77
CA ILE A 174 -2.70 -3.85 -32.47
C ILE A 174 -1.46 -2.97 -32.52
N VAL A 175 -1.33 -2.15 -31.49
CA VAL A 175 -0.17 -1.29 -31.24
C VAL A 175 0.31 -1.56 -29.82
N VAL A 176 1.57 -1.95 -29.67
CA VAL A 176 2.21 -2.12 -28.37
C VAL A 176 3.12 -0.92 -28.14
N VAL A 177 2.86 -0.21 -27.03
CA VAL A 177 3.70 0.92 -26.60
C VAL A 177 4.47 0.49 -25.37
N GLY A 178 5.78 0.48 -25.46
CA GLY A 178 6.66 0.15 -24.34
C GLY A 178 7.34 1.37 -23.75
N LYS A 179 7.53 1.33 -22.43
CA LYS A 179 8.30 2.31 -21.68
C LYS A 179 9.33 1.59 -20.83
N PRO A 180 10.63 1.80 -21.10
CA PRO A 180 11.68 1.22 -20.26
C PRO A 180 11.50 1.65 -18.81
N ILE A 181 11.54 0.68 -17.91
CA ILE A 181 11.50 0.97 -16.47
C ILE A 181 12.96 1.05 -16.01
N ASN A 182 13.49 2.25 -15.97
CA ASN A 182 14.82 2.50 -15.44
C ASN A 182 14.72 2.64 -13.92
N TYR A 183 14.75 1.49 -13.20
CA TYR A 183 15.00 1.52 -11.78
C TYR A 183 16.46 1.86 -11.54
N THR A 184 16.70 2.94 -10.81
CA THR A 184 18.03 3.30 -10.33
C THR A 184 18.10 3.06 -8.84
N GLY A 185 19.29 2.95 -8.28
CA GLY A 185 19.46 3.07 -6.83
C GLY A 185 18.72 4.30 -6.33
N ASP A 186 18.19 4.23 -5.11
CA ASP A 186 17.33 5.23 -4.48
C ASP A 186 15.90 5.37 -5.02
N THR A 187 15.43 4.44 -5.89
CA THR A 187 14.01 4.36 -6.23
C THR A 187 13.18 3.99 -5.00
N VAL A 188 12.19 4.83 -4.67
CA VAL A 188 11.40 4.74 -3.44
C VAL A 188 9.96 4.34 -3.76
N PHE A 189 9.46 3.37 -2.99
CA PHE A 189 8.06 2.92 -2.98
C PHE A 189 7.47 3.23 -1.61
N ASN A 190 6.39 4.00 -1.59
CA ASN A 190 5.75 4.50 -0.38
C ASN A 190 4.38 3.85 -0.17
N PHE A 191 4.05 3.55 1.08
CA PHE A 191 2.80 2.88 1.47
C PHE A 191 2.18 3.63 2.64
N ASP A 192 1.17 4.42 2.33
CA ASP A 192 0.34 5.10 3.31
C ASP A 192 -0.68 4.14 3.94
N TYR A 193 -1.29 4.57 5.02
CA TYR A 193 -2.40 3.86 5.64
C TYR A 193 -3.64 3.86 4.73
N THR A 194 -4.16 2.67 4.43
CA THR A 194 -5.37 2.49 3.61
C THR A 194 -6.50 1.74 4.34
N GLY A 195 -6.23 1.19 5.52
CA GLY A 195 -7.14 0.31 6.23
C GLY A 195 -7.24 -1.10 5.62
N ALA A 196 -6.38 -1.44 4.68
CA ALA A 196 -6.32 -2.72 3.99
C ALA A 196 -4.88 -3.14 3.70
N GLU A 197 -4.69 -4.44 3.43
CA GLU A 197 -3.41 -4.98 2.98
C GLU A 197 -3.02 -4.43 1.62
N GLN A 198 -1.75 -4.09 1.46
CA GLN A 198 -1.13 -3.64 0.22
C GLN A 198 -0.06 -4.64 -0.22
N THR A 199 0.26 -4.63 -1.50
CA THR A 199 1.24 -5.56 -2.07
C THR A 199 2.37 -4.80 -2.74
N PHE A 200 3.61 -5.20 -2.47
CA PHE A 200 4.80 -4.80 -3.21
C PHE A 200 5.32 -5.96 -4.04
N ILE A 201 5.58 -5.72 -5.31
CA ILE A 201 6.24 -6.68 -6.21
C ILE A 201 7.59 -6.08 -6.58
N ALA A 202 8.68 -6.77 -6.21
CA ALA A 202 10.03 -6.29 -6.51
C ALA A 202 10.25 -6.19 -8.03
N PRO A 203 10.46 -5.01 -8.58
CA PRO A 203 10.56 -4.81 -10.02
C PRO A 203 11.86 -5.36 -10.62
N VAL A 204 12.92 -5.37 -9.84
CA VAL A 204 14.26 -5.87 -10.22
C VAL A 204 14.89 -6.64 -9.08
N SER A 205 15.83 -7.53 -9.39
CA SER A 205 16.67 -8.16 -8.37
C SER A 205 17.65 -7.15 -7.81
N GLY A 206 17.78 -7.11 -6.47
CA GLY A 206 18.65 -6.12 -5.85
C GLY A 206 18.57 -6.12 -4.34
N THR A 207 19.28 -5.17 -3.74
CA THR A 207 19.21 -4.89 -2.31
C THR A 207 18.18 -3.81 -2.05
N TYR A 208 17.26 -4.09 -1.15
CA TYR A 208 16.18 -3.18 -0.76
C TYR A 208 16.31 -2.82 0.72
N LYS A 209 16.12 -1.55 1.04
CA LYS A 209 15.93 -1.05 2.39
C LYS A 209 14.43 -1.07 2.69
N LEU A 210 14.07 -1.71 3.80
CA LEU A 210 12.72 -1.78 4.31
C LEU A 210 12.61 -0.89 5.55
N GLU A 211 11.64 -0.01 5.57
CA GLU A 211 11.36 0.90 6.68
C GLU A 211 9.88 0.79 7.06
N THR A 212 9.58 0.65 8.34
CA THR A 212 8.22 0.61 8.87
C THR A 212 8.09 1.55 10.06
N TRP A 213 6.97 2.24 10.14
CA TRP A 213 6.55 3.07 11.26
C TRP A 213 5.21 2.57 11.75
N GLY A 214 5.10 2.24 13.03
CA GLY A 214 3.84 1.90 13.67
C GLY A 214 2.95 3.12 13.84
N ALA A 215 1.69 2.90 14.18
CA ALA A 215 0.73 3.97 14.39
C ALA A 215 0.74 4.48 15.84
N GLN A 216 0.38 5.73 16.03
CA GLN A 216 0.14 6.32 17.33
C GLN A 216 -1.14 5.78 17.96
N GLY A 217 -1.19 5.64 19.28
CA GLY A 217 -2.42 5.43 20.02
C GLY A 217 -3.36 6.63 19.94
N GLY A 218 -4.62 6.40 20.27
CA GLY A 218 -5.62 7.46 20.36
C GLY A 218 -5.33 8.36 21.56
N SER A 219 -5.77 9.60 21.47
CA SER A 219 -5.66 10.63 22.51
C SER A 219 -6.97 10.78 23.27
N MET A 220 -6.90 11.19 24.51
CA MET A 220 -8.03 11.65 25.31
C MET A 220 -7.72 13.03 25.89
N GLU A 221 -6.98 13.11 26.97
CA GLU A 221 -6.49 14.35 27.57
C GLU A 221 -5.02 14.63 27.23
N HIS A 222 -4.27 13.57 26.98
CA HIS A 222 -2.88 13.63 26.53
C HIS A 222 -2.73 12.98 25.15
N GLU A 223 -1.56 13.11 24.55
CA GLU A 223 -1.22 12.36 23.35
C GLU A 223 -1.13 10.88 23.67
N GLY A 224 -1.74 10.02 22.83
CA GLY A 224 -1.52 8.59 22.88
C GLY A 224 -0.05 8.25 22.58
N GLY A 225 0.39 7.07 23.00
CA GLY A 225 1.76 6.59 22.79
C GLY A 225 2.17 6.65 21.32
N PHE A 226 3.41 6.99 21.03
CA PHE A 226 3.92 7.10 19.67
C PHE A 226 4.22 5.73 19.05
N GLY A 227 4.07 5.62 17.72
CA GLY A 227 4.46 4.45 16.95
C GLY A 227 5.98 4.31 16.86
N GLY A 228 6.51 3.07 16.93
CA GLY A 228 7.93 2.77 16.76
C GLY A 228 8.37 2.83 15.30
N TYR A 229 9.68 2.77 15.07
CA TYR A 229 10.30 2.68 13.76
C TYR A 229 11.23 1.47 13.68
N SER A 230 11.14 0.72 12.58
CA SER A 230 12.04 -0.41 12.31
C SER A 230 12.59 -0.32 10.90
N ILE A 231 13.87 -0.63 10.75
CA ILE A 231 14.61 -0.60 9.49
C ILE A 231 15.47 -1.85 9.33
N GLY A 232 15.63 -2.30 8.12
CA GLY A 232 16.55 -3.37 7.74
C GLY A 232 16.71 -3.46 6.23
N TYR A 233 17.72 -4.20 5.79
CA TYR A 233 18.03 -4.40 4.38
C TYR A 233 17.87 -5.87 4.03
N THR A 234 17.37 -6.14 2.83
CA THR A 234 17.20 -7.51 2.33
C THR A 234 17.45 -7.58 0.83
N LYS A 235 17.85 -8.76 0.35
CA LYS A 235 17.90 -9.03 -1.09
C LYS A 235 16.57 -9.56 -1.57
N LEU A 236 16.03 -8.96 -2.62
CA LEU A 236 14.84 -9.44 -3.30
C LEU A 236 15.19 -9.78 -4.74
N LYS A 237 14.59 -10.85 -5.24
CA LYS A 237 14.59 -11.18 -6.68
C LYS A 237 13.44 -10.49 -7.37
N THR A 238 13.57 -10.20 -8.64
CA THR A 238 12.48 -9.72 -9.48
C THR A 238 11.22 -10.57 -9.27
N ASN A 239 10.07 -9.95 -9.17
CA ASN A 239 8.75 -10.54 -8.86
C ASN A 239 8.61 -11.17 -7.45
N ASN A 240 9.56 -10.98 -6.55
CA ASN A 240 9.29 -11.31 -5.16
C ASN A 240 8.15 -10.44 -4.62
N ILE A 241 7.14 -11.08 -4.06
CA ILE A 241 5.97 -10.42 -3.49
C ILE A 241 6.20 -10.19 -2.00
N LYS A 242 5.81 -9.01 -1.51
CA LYS A 242 5.72 -8.68 -0.08
C LYS A 242 4.34 -8.13 0.22
N TYR A 243 3.76 -8.57 1.32
CA TYR A 243 2.48 -8.09 1.83
C TYR A 243 2.74 -7.06 2.93
N ILE A 244 2.04 -5.95 2.87
CA ILE A 244 2.26 -4.78 3.72
C ILE A 244 0.94 -4.40 4.38
N ASN A 245 0.93 -4.42 5.70
CA ASN A 245 -0.18 -3.93 6.50
C ASN A 245 0.30 -2.73 7.29
N VAL A 246 -0.18 -1.54 6.95
CA VAL A 246 0.17 -0.29 7.61
C VAL A 246 -0.80 -0.04 8.76
N GLY A 247 -0.27 0.17 9.97
CA GLY A 247 -1.06 0.38 11.18
C GLY A 247 -1.95 1.61 11.10
N GLY A 248 -3.18 1.48 11.59
CA GLY A 248 -4.09 2.62 11.79
C GLY A 248 -3.88 3.26 13.16
N GLN A 249 -4.06 4.58 13.25
CA GLN A 249 -4.08 5.28 14.53
C GLN A 249 -5.24 4.78 15.41
N GLY A 250 -5.04 4.72 16.71
CA GLY A 250 -6.08 4.41 17.67
C GLY A 250 -7.16 5.51 17.72
N GLY A 251 -8.42 5.10 17.95
CA GLY A 251 -9.53 6.03 18.12
C GLY A 251 -9.39 6.80 19.43
N SER A 252 -9.80 8.07 19.45
CA SER A 252 -9.76 8.93 20.63
C SER A 252 -10.75 8.47 21.71
N GLY A 253 -10.38 8.66 22.97
CA GLY A 253 -11.29 8.64 24.10
C GLY A 253 -12.11 9.91 24.18
N ASN A 254 -13.19 9.92 24.96
CA ASN A 254 -14.05 11.09 25.10
C ASN A 254 -14.85 11.08 26.40
N TYR A 255 -15.33 12.28 26.78
CA TYR A 255 -16.38 12.46 27.82
C TYR A 255 -17.76 12.42 27.15
N HIS A 256 -18.58 11.44 27.53
CA HIS A 256 -19.92 11.27 26.99
C HIS A 256 -20.96 11.75 28.00
N LYS A 257 -22.02 12.42 27.52
CA LYS A 257 -23.16 12.85 28.31
C LYS A 257 -24.41 12.00 28.10
N SER A 258 -24.28 10.83 27.53
CA SER A 258 -25.40 9.95 27.17
C SER A 258 -25.16 8.51 27.63
N GLU A 259 -26.24 7.73 27.75
CA GLU A 259 -26.22 6.32 28.18
C GLU A 259 -25.51 5.35 27.21
N THR A 260 -25.07 5.84 26.05
CA THR A 260 -24.38 5.04 25.03
C THR A 260 -23.03 5.65 24.71
N GLY A 261 -21.97 5.13 25.29
CA GLY A 261 -20.60 5.47 24.95
C GLY A 261 -19.79 4.20 24.66
N TYR A 262 -18.78 4.31 23.82
CA TYR A 262 -17.84 3.23 23.51
C TYR A 262 -16.43 3.73 23.79
N GLY A 263 -15.54 2.83 24.20
CA GLY A 263 -14.12 3.11 24.22
C GLY A 263 -13.60 3.43 22.81
N GLY A 264 -12.51 4.17 22.71
CA GLY A 264 -11.84 4.44 21.44
C GLY A 264 -11.53 3.14 20.69
N ALA A 265 -11.83 3.09 19.39
CA ALA A 265 -11.57 1.92 18.57
C ALA A 265 -10.05 1.63 18.51
N GLY A 266 -9.68 0.37 18.54
CA GLY A 266 -8.30 -0.04 18.26
C GLY A 266 -7.90 0.23 16.80
N GLY A 267 -6.67 0.66 16.58
CA GLY A 267 -6.14 0.92 15.25
C GLY A 267 -6.02 -0.37 14.41
N TYR A 268 -6.20 -0.23 13.09
CA TYR A 268 -6.04 -1.34 12.14
C TYR A 268 -4.68 -2.03 12.32
N ASN A 269 -4.65 -3.36 12.15
CA ASN A 269 -3.52 -4.23 12.32
C ASN A 269 -3.02 -4.29 13.77
N GLY A 270 -3.97 -4.45 14.69
CA GLY A 270 -3.69 -4.97 16.02
C GLY A 270 -3.74 -3.98 17.18
N GLY A 271 -4.30 -2.78 17.04
CA GLY A 271 -4.57 -1.92 18.19
C GLY A 271 -5.69 -2.51 19.08
N GLY A 272 -5.53 -2.43 20.41
CA GLY A 272 -6.58 -2.79 21.37
C GLY A 272 -7.61 -1.68 21.55
N THR A 273 -8.87 -2.02 21.84
CA THR A 273 -9.92 -1.03 22.11
C THR A 273 -9.77 -0.41 23.50
N GLY A 274 -10.07 0.88 23.62
CA GLY A 274 -10.21 1.54 24.92
C GLY A 274 -11.42 1.06 25.70
N GLY A 275 -11.40 1.17 27.02
CA GLY A 275 -12.49 0.83 27.91
C GLY A 275 -13.41 2.01 28.17
N LEU A 276 -14.70 1.75 28.38
CA LEU A 276 -15.69 2.71 28.83
C LEU A 276 -15.86 2.58 30.34
N ALA A 277 -15.84 3.69 31.06
CA ALA A 277 -16.29 3.74 32.44
C ALA A 277 -17.58 4.54 32.53
N ALA A 278 -18.60 3.96 33.12
CA ALA A 278 -19.91 4.59 33.33
C ALA A 278 -20.26 4.61 34.79
N THR A 279 -20.78 5.76 35.29
CA THR A 279 -21.33 5.86 36.63
C THR A 279 -22.84 5.97 36.53
N ILE A 280 -23.57 5.13 37.27
CA ILE A 280 -25.04 5.20 37.43
C ILE A 280 -25.35 5.84 38.76
N ASN A 281 -26.06 6.96 38.78
CA ASN A 281 -26.54 7.58 40.01
C ASN A 281 -28.07 7.38 40.13
N GLU A 282 -28.53 6.79 41.23
CA GLU A 282 -29.94 6.50 41.50
C GLU A 282 -30.84 7.73 41.65
N SER A 283 -30.29 8.93 41.74
CA SER A 283 -31.04 10.19 41.96
C SER A 283 -31.11 11.15 40.78
N SER A 284 -31.27 10.66 39.55
CA SER A 284 -31.74 11.42 38.37
C SER A 284 -30.85 12.59 37.90
N LYS A 285 -29.54 12.64 38.13
CA LYS A 285 -28.68 13.72 37.66
C LYS A 285 -27.46 13.20 36.86
N ILE A 286 -27.40 13.69 35.67
CA ILE A 286 -26.30 13.78 34.68
C ILE A 286 -25.17 12.77 34.91
N TYR A 287 -25.17 11.77 34.07
CA TYR A 287 -24.10 10.75 33.97
C TYR A 287 -22.99 11.26 33.07
N TYR A 288 -21.74 11.24 33.55
CA TYR A 288 -20.57 11.40 32.73
C TYR A 288 -20.00 10.03 32.47
N TYR A 289 -19.98 9.63 31.21
CA TYR A 289 -19.22 8.47 30.76
C TYR A 289 -17.87 8.95 30.29
N VAL A 290 -16.82 8.30 30.75
CA VAL A 290 -15.44 8.56 30.33
C VAL A 290 -14.96 7.34 29.59
N SER A 291 -14.48 7.51 28.35
CA SER A 291 -13.91 6.43 27.58
C SER A 291 -12.43 6.65 27.37
N GLY A 292 -11.62 5.59 27.59
CA GLY A 292 -10.22 5.58 27.21
C GLY A 292 -10.06 5.46 25.70
N ALA A 293 -8.92 5.86 25.20
CA ALA A 293 -8.57 5.80 23.79
C ALA A 293 -8.11 4.40 23.38
N GLY A 294 -8.24 4.06 22.10
CA GLY A 294 -7.72 2.81 21.52
C GLY A 294 -6.22 2.86 21.29
N GLY A 295 -5.55 1.71 21.35
CA GLY A 295 -4.16 1.58 20.94
C GLY A 295 -3.97 1.70 19.42
N GLY A 296 -2.82 2.16 18.97
CA GLY A 296 -2.40 2.21 17.58
C GLY A 296 -2.06 0.82 17.03
N GLY A 297 -2.24 0.61 15.73
CA GLY A 297 -1.88 -0.64 15.07
C GLY A 297 -0.40 -0.73 14.70
N SER A 298 0.09 -1.95 14.53
CA SER A 298 1.45 -2.21 14.04
C SER A 298 1.55 -2.06 12.53
N THR A 299 2.74 -1.71 12.02
CA THR A 299 3.05 -1.79 10.58
C THR A 299 4.02 -2.94 10.35
N HIS A 300 3.72 -3.83 9.39
CA HIS A 300 4.62 -4.95 9.09
C HIS A 300 4.71 -5.26 7.61
N LEU A 301 5.83 -5.90 7.24
CA LEU A 301 6.03 -6.57 5.96
C LEU A 301 6.22 -8.07 6.20
N SER A 302 5.60 -8.87 5.33
CA SER A 302 5.67 -10.34 5.39
C SER A 302 5.74 -10.97 4.00
N ASN A 303 6.19 -12.24 3.94
CA ASN A 303 6.13 -13.09 2.74
C ASN A 303 4.75 -13.73 2.53
N LYS A 304 3.89 -13.66 3.54
CA LYS A 304 2.55 -14.26 3.56
C LYS A 304 1.50 -13.20 3.82
N SER A 305 0.41 -13.24 3.05
CA SER A 305 -0.76 -12.35 3.22
C SER A 305 -1.45 -12.57 4.56
N GLY A 306 -1.90 -11.50 5.18
CA GLY A 306 -2.71 -11.49 6.39
C GLY A 306 -2.32 -10.41 7.39
N LEU A 307 -3.24 -10.08 8.30
CA LEU A 307 -2.97 -9.24 9.46
C LEU A 307 -1.94 -9.91 10.37
N LEU A 308 -1.13 -9.14 11.09
CA LEU A 308 -0.05 -9.68 11.91
C LEU A 308 -0.51 -10.80 12.86
N LYS A 309 -1.64 -10.63 13.54
CA LYS A 309 -2.21 -11.66 14.43
C LYS A 309 -2.53 -12.98 13.74
N SER A 310 -2.89 -12.94 12.45
CA SER A 310 -3.18 -14.16 11.67
C SER A 310 -1.94 -14.93 11.26
N LEU A 311 -0.75 -14.32 11.42
CA LEU A 311 0.54 -14.91 11.08
C LEU A 311 1.19 -15.66 12.26
N ASN A 312 0.48 -15.90 13.34
CA ASN A 312 1.03 -16.58 14.53
C ASN A 312 1.67 -17.95 14.19
N ASN A 313 1.04 -18.74 13.33
CA ASN A 313 1.57 -20.03 12.84
C ASN A 313 2.56 -19.87 11.66
N TYR A 314 2.88 -18.67 11.24
CA TYR A 314 3.71 -18.32 10.08
C TYR A 314 4.76 -17.27 10.44
N ARG A 315 5.26 -17.29 11.66
CA ARG A 315 6.19 -16.27 12.19
C ARG A 315 7.47 -16.12 11.37
N SER A 316 7.92 -17.20 10.72
CA SER A 316 9.08 -17.16 9.81
C SER A 316 8.84 -16.33 8.54
N ASP A 317 7.58 -16.11 8.17
CA ASP A 317 7.23 -15.28 7.03
C ASP A 317 7.19 -13.78 7.36
N ILE A 318 7.19 -13.41 8.65
CA ILE A 318 7.24 -12.02 9.08
C ILE A 318 8.66 -11.51 8.89
N ILE A 319 8.83 -10.42 8.15
CA ILE A 319 10.14 -9.86 7.85
C ILE A 319 10.51 -8.78 8.86
N ILE A 320 9.65 -7.80 9.05
CA ILE A 320 9.89 -6.61 9.87
C ILE A 320 8.56 -6.10 10.44
N VAL A 321 8.59 -5.66 11.71
CA VAL A 321 7.42 -5.05 12.37
C VAL A 321 7.86 -3.78 13.10
N ALA A 322 7.07 -2.73 12.99
CA ALA A 322 7.09 -1.58 13.88
C ALA A 322 5.83 -1.59 14.75
N GLY A 323 5.99 -1.52 16.07
CA GLY A 323 4.89 -1.54 17.04
C GLY A 323 4.07 -0.25 17.02
N GLY A 324 2.80 -0.35 17.40
CA GLY A 324 1.91 0.78 17.66
C GLY A 324 1.91 1.22 19.11
N GLY A 325 1.64 2.49 19.38
CA GLY A 325 1.55 3.05 20.74
C GLY A 325 0.26 2.68 21.45
N GLY A 326 0.25 2.67 22.77
CA GLY A 326 -0.94 2.50 23.60
C GLY A 326 -1.90 3.70 23.52
N GLY A 327 -3.17 3.47 23.80
CA GLY A 327 -4.21 4.51 23.87
C GLY A 327 -4.11 5.28 25.19
N ASP A 328 -4.39 6.57 25.16
CA ASP A 328 -4.43 7.43 26.32
C ASP A 328 -5.68 7.15 27.21
N ALA A 329 -5.60 7.55 28.46
CA ALA A 329 -6.70 7.49 29.39
C ALA A 329 -6.87 8.85 30.09
N SER A 330 -7.98 9.03 30.78
CA SER A 330 -8.16 10.20 31.64
C SER A 330 -7.05 10.25 32.70
N TRP A 331 -6.35 11.36 32.79
CA TRP A 331 -5.26 11.62 33.76
C TRP A 331 -4.01 10.74 33.63
N ARG A 332 -3.91 9.85 32.63
CA ARG A 332 -2.78 8.89 32.50
C ARG A 332 -2.30 8.75 31.07
N SER A 333 -1.04 9.05 30.87
CA SER A 333 -0.37 8.90 29.59
C SER A 333 -0.22 7.42 29.18
N ALA A 334 -0.12 7.17 27.89
CA ALA A 334 0.07 5.86 27.31
C ALA A 334 1.54 5.53 27.09
N GLY A 335 1.86 4.23 27.04
CA GLY A 335 3.17 3.74 26.63
C GLY A 335 3.40 3.89 25.14
N SER A 336 4.57 4.41 24.72
CA SER A 336 4.98 4.43 23.32
C SER A 336 5.35 3.04 22.83
N ALA A 337 5.20 2.80 21.51
CA ALA A 337 5.69 1.58 20.90
C ALA A 337 7.21 1.46 21.07
N GLY A 338 7.66 0.25 21.25
CA GLY A 338 9.06 -0.01 21.48
C GLY A 338 9.80 -0.54 20.27
N GLY A 339 11.08 -0.68 20.49
CA GLY A 339 11.95 -1.58 19.78
C GLY A 339 11.68 -3.02 20.21
N TYR A 340 12.65 -3.65 20.91
CA TYR A 340 12.45 -5.03 21.35
C TYR A 340 11.39 -5.18 22.46
N LYS A 341 11.07 -4.10 23.18
CA LYS A 341 10.01 -4.01 24.18
C LYS A 341 9.27 -2.69 24.05
N GLY A 342 7.95 -2.72 24.05
CA GLY A 342 7.11 -1.53 24.17
C GLY A 342 7.27 -0.89 25.54
N SER A 343 7.04 0.41 25.63
CA SER A 343 7.03 1.11 26.91
C SER A 343 5.82 0.68 27.71
N ASP A 344 6.03 0.43 28.99
CA ASP A 344 4.96 0.21 29.95
C ASP A 344 4.11 1.49 30.05
N ALA A 345 2.83 1.37 30.38
CA ALA A 345 2.05 2.55 30.72
C ALA A 345 2.49 3.02 32.13
N PRO A 346 2.54 4.35 32.36
CA PRO A 346 2.89 4.88 33.67
C PRO A 346 1.99 4.31 34.76
N LEU A 347 2.57 4.00 35.91
CA LEU A 347 1.83 3.53 37.10
C LEU A 347 0.71 4.50 37.46
N SER A 348 -0.47 3.97 37.75
CA SER A 348 -1.55 4.77 38.29
C SER A 348 -1.45 4.90 39.81
N TYR A 349 -1.73 6.09 40.31
CA TYR A 349 -1.87 6.37 41.74
C TYR A 349 -3.34 6.71 41.98
N ASP A 350 -3.88 6.32 43.10
CA ASP A 350 -5.18 6.87 43.51
C ASP A 350 -5.06 8.34 43.97
N GLN A 351 -6.18 9.00 44.19
CA GLN A 351 -6.18 10.38 44.68
C GLN A 351 -5.58 10.56 46.09
N TYR A 352 -5.27 9.46 46.79
CA TYR A 352 -4.63 9.42 48.11
C TYR A 352 -3.14 9.09 48.00
N GLY A 353 -2.60 8.85 46.82
CA GLY A 353 -1.15 8.55 46.59
C GLY A 353 -0.76 7.08 46.72
N ASP A 354 -1.76 6.19 46.87
CA ASP A 354 -1.46 4.76 46.87
C ASP A 354 -1.16 4.25 45.45
N VAL A 355 -0.03 3.52 45.32
CA VAL A 355 0.35 2.88 44.07
C VAL A 355 -0.54 1.66 43.84
N PHE A 356 -1.25 1.59 42.75
CA PHE A 356 -1.94 0.38 42.36
C PHE A 356 -0.92 -0.68 41.92
N PRO A 357 -0.98 -1.91 42.44
CA PRO A 357 0.02 -2.96 42.23
C PRO A 357 -0.09 -3.62 40.82
N TYR A 358 -0.72 -2.95 39.84
CA TYR A 358 -0.94 -3.53 38.54
C TYR A 358 -0.16 -2.78 37.46
N ASP A 359 0.97 -3.38 37.10
CA ASP A 359 1.76 -2.89 36.00
C ASP A 359 1.07 -3.22 34.66
N VAL A 360 1.04 -2.24 33.75
CA VAL A 360 0.54 -2.41 32.38
C VAL A 360 1.76 -2.48 31.47
N PHE A 361 2.15 -3.70 31.15
CA PHE A 361 3.43 -3.98 30.50
C PHE A 361 3.38 -3.79 28.98
N GLY A 362 4.46 -3.27 28.43
CA GLY A 362 4.71 -3.23 27.00
C GLY A 362 4.92 -4.62 26.40
N GLY A 363 4.54 -4.80 25.15
CA GLY A 363 4.80 -6.03 24.39
C GLY A 363 6.30 -6.28 24.22
N GLY A 364 6.72 -7.55 24.34
CA GLY A 364 8.11 -7.98 24.21
C GLY A 364 8.40 -8.77 22.95
N GLN A 365 9.50 -9.53 22.94
CA GLN A 365 9.85 -10.48 21.87
C GLN A 365 9.26 -11.87 22.12
N VAL A 366 8.82 -12.12 23.34
CA VAL A 366 8.05 -13.29 23.78
C VAL A 366 6.88 -12.79 24.61
N GLY A 367 5.80 -13.52 24.61
CA GLY A 367 4.60 -13.11 25.33
C GLY A 367 3.48 -14.15 25.18
N LEU A 368 2.30 -13.80 25.67
CA LEU A 368 1.12 -14.63 25.54
C LEU A 368 0.67 -14.67 24.05
N ASP A 369 0.30 -15.84 23.55
CA ASP A 369 -0.14 -16.02 22.15
C ASP A 369 -1.33 -15.12 21.78
N GLU A 370 -2.19 -14.80 22.73
CA GLU A 370 -3.31 -13.87 22.55
C GLU A 370 -2.89 -12.42 22.25
N LEU A 371 -1.66 -12.06 22.64
CA LEU A 371 -1.06 -10.74 22.36
C LEU A 371 -0.17 -10.73 21.12
N PHE A 372 0.00 -11.87 20.46
CA PHE A 372 0.75 -11.90 19.21
C PHE A 372 0.00 -11.11 18.12
N GLY A 373 0.63 -10.07 17.60
CA GLY A 373 0.03 -9.19 16.58
C GLY A 373 -1.14 -8.34 17.05
N GLN A 374 -1.45 -8.32 18.37
CA GLN A 374 -2.66 -7.69 18.89
C GLN A 374 -2.41 -7.10 20.29
N GLY A 375 -2.66 -5.80 20.44
CA GLY A 375 -2.73 -5.15 21.76
C GLY A 375 -3.99 -5.55 22.51
N ARG A 376 -3.89 -5.59 23.83
CA ARG A 376 -5.00 -5.96 24.70
C ARG A 376 -6.11 -4.91 24.68
N ASN A 377 -7.35 -5.38 24.59
CA ASN A 377 -8.52 -4.54 24.79
C ASN A 377 -8.66 -4.18 26.29
N ALA A 378 -8.91 -2.93 26.60
CA ALA A 378 -9.22 -2.52 27.96
C ALA A 378 -10.64 -2.95 28.34
N THR A 379 -10.86 -3.24 29.63
CA THR A 379 -12.20 -3.57 30.13
C THR A 379 -13.08 -2.33 30.26
N SER A 380 -14.36 -2.47 29.90
CA SER A 380 -15.39 -1.48 30.21
C SER A 380 -16.08 -1.80 31.51
N ARG A 381 -16.46 -0.78 32.29
CA ARG A 381 -17.12 -0.94 33.58
C ARG A 381 -18.31 0.00 33.73
N VAL A 382 -19.40 -0.54 34.31
CA VAL A 382 -20.55 0.25 34.82
C VAL A 382 -20.51 0.19 36.33
N VAL A 383 -20.38 1.33 36.99
CA VAL A 383 -20.32 1.42 38.47
C VAL A 383 -21.52 2.17 39.00
N GLY A 384 -22.22 1.59 39.97
CA GLY A 384 -23.24 2.31 40.76
C GLY A 384 -22.58 3.22 41.80
N ASN A 385 -22.96 4.49 41.84
CA ASN A 385 -22.65 5.47 42.91
C ASN A 385 -21.15 5.73 43.23
N ALA A 386 -20.22 5.57 42.33
CA ALA A 386 -18.80 5.86 42.57
C ALA A 386 -18.34 7.09 41.76
N TRP A 387 -17.83 8.11 42.46
CA TRP A 387 -16.99 9.14 41.89
C TRP A 387 -15.66 8.52 41.51
N GLY A 388 -15.15 8.79 40.28
CA GLY A 388 -13.78 8.45 39.91
C GLY A 388 -13.62 7.16 39.09
N SER A 389 -14.66 6.70 38.39
CA SER A 389 -14.46 5.67 37.36
C SER A 389 -14.04 6.33 36.03
N GLU A 390 -12.87 6.03 35.55
CA GLU A 390 -12.29 6.64 34.37
C GLU A 390 -12.05 5.60 33.27
N GLY A 391 -12.04 6.05 31.99
CA GLY A 391 -11.81 5.19 30.85
C GLY A 391 -10.36 4.72 30.79
N LYS A 392 -10.16 3.47 30.41
CA LYS A 392 -8.84 2.81 30.34
C LYS A 392 -8.35 2.77 28.90
N GLY A 393 -7.07 3.06 28.68
CA GLY A 393 -6.45 2.99 27.36
C GLY A 393 -6.27 1.55 26.86
N GLY A 394 -6.49 1.30 25.57
CA GLY A 394 -6.20 0.04 24.91
C GLY A 394 -4.70 -0.13 24.59
N GLY A 395 -4.18 -1.35 24.64
CA GLY A 395 -2.79 -1.65 24.31
C GLY A 395 -2.45 -1.44 22.83
N GLY A 396 -1.25 -1.02 22.50
CA GLY A 396 -0.74 -0.90 21.14
C GLY A 396 -0.47 -2.25 20.47
N GLY A 397 -0.69 -2.36 19.16
CA GLY A 397 -0.35 -3.53 18.36
C GLY A 397 1.17 -3.68 18.21
N GLY A 398 1.65 -4.91 17.97
CA GLY A 398 3.10 -5.15 17.83
C GLY A 398 3.40 -6.59 17.48
N TYR A 399 4.68 -6.97 17.37
CA TYR A 399 5.04 -8.38 17.29
C TYR A 399 4.42 -9.14 18.46
N TYR A 400 4.55 -8.58 19.68
CA TYR A 400 3.59 -8.77 20.74
C TYR A 400 3.01 -7.39 21.11
N GLY A 401 1.71 -7.35 21.27
CA GLY A 401 1.00 -6.12 21.63
C GLY A 401 1.21 -5.75 23.10
N GLY A 402 1.01 -4.48 23.39
CA GLY A 402 1.00 -3.96 24.76
C GLY A 402 -0.24 -4.39 25.53
N GLU A 403 -0.13 -4.42 26.83
CA GLU A 403 -1.23 -4.72 27.75
C GLU A 403 -2.14 -3.51 27.96
N ALA A 404 -3.29 -3.77 28.55
CA ALA A 404 -4.24 -2.82 29.06
C ALA A 404 -4.82 -3.38 30.37
N ILE A 405 -5.33 -2.51 31.27
CA ILE A 405 -5.92 -2.97 32.53
C ILE A 405 -7.18 -3.79 32.26
N LEU A 406 -7.22 -5.00 32.85
CA LEU A 406 -8.36 -5.91 32.81
C LEU A 406 -9.19 -5.89 34.12
N ILE A 407 -8.72 -5.21 35.15
CA ILE A 407 -9.30 -5.27 36.51
C ILE A 407 -10.42 -4.26 36.65
N ASP A 408 -11.54 -4.72 37.22
CA ASP A 408 -12.65 -3.90 37.62
C ASP A 408 -12.43 -3.35 39.03
N GLY A 409 -11.64 -2.27 39.15
CA GLY A 409 -11.41 -1.56 40.41
C GLY A 409 -11.99 -0.14 40.35
N ILE A 410 -12.34 0.42 41.49
CA ILE A 410 -12.59 1.85 41.65
C ILE A 410 -11.23 2.52 41.54
N HIS A 411 -11.07 3.59 40.75
CA HIS A 411 -9.81 4.34 40.54
C HIS A 411 -8.68 3.57 39.82
N THR A 412 -9.01 2.56 39.01
CA THR A 412 -8.02 1.86 38.15
C THR A 412 -8.01 2.44 36.75
N ASP A 413 -7.56 3.66 36.61
CA ASP A 413 -7.31 4.31 35.32
C ASP A 413 -5.85 4.12 34.92
N SER A 414 -5.61 3.73 33.69
CA SER A 414 -4.29 3.67 33.11
C SER A 414 -4.38 3.78 31.60
N GLY A 415 -3.40 4.43 31.00
CA GLY A 415 -3.14 4.29 29.57
C GLY A 415 -2.84 2.85 29.18
N GLY A 416 -2.96 2.51 27.92
CA GLY A 416 -2.47 1.26 27.37
C GLY A 416 -0.97 1.30 27.19
N ALA A 417 -0.31 0.15 27.30
CA ALA A 417 1.12 0.01 27.02
C ALA A 417 1.40 -0.09 25.52
N GLY A 418 2.63 0.19 25.10
CA GLY A 418 3.06 0.10 23.70
C GLY A 418 3.32 -1.33 23.24
N GLY A 419 3.16 -1.61 21.95
CA GLY A 419 3.56 -2.88 21.34
C GLY A 419 5.03 -2.91 20.95
N SER A 420 5.60 -4.11 20.78
CA SER A 420 7.00 -4.29 20.35
C SER A 420 7.15 -4.27 18.83
N GLY A 421 8.34 -3.88 18.36
CA GLY A 421 8.81 -4.13 17.01
C GLY A 421 9.43 -5.53 16.85
N TYR A 422 9.84 -5.88 15.63
CA TYR A 422 10.53 -7.13 15.32
C TYR A 422 11.45 -6.96 14.12
N ILE A 423 12.71 -7.37 14.28
CA ILE A 423 13.76 -7.43 13.26
C ILE A 423 14.55 -8.75 13.31
N GLY A 424 14.01 -9.76 14.01
CA GLY A 424 14.68 -11.04 14.22
C GLY A 424 14.82 -11.92 12.98
N ASN A 425 14.16 -11.57 11.88
CA ASN A 425 14.21 -12.36 10.65
C ASN A 425 15.64 -12.42 10.08
N SER A 426 16.09 -13.64 9.70
CA SER A 426 17.42 -13.90 9.16
C SER A 426 17.67 -13.31 7.78
N PHE A 427 16.62 -12.95 7.05
CA PHE A 427 16.77 -12.27 5.75
C PHE A 427 17.13 -10.79 5.87
N LEU A 428 17.01 -10.20 7.06
CA LEU A 428 17.37 -8.81 7.30
C LEU A 428 18.84 -8.67 7.72
N THR A 429 19.52 -7.71 7.12
CA THR A 429 20.87 -7.25 7.47
C THR A 429 20.84 -5.77 7.83
N ASN A 430 21.87 -5.25 8.52
CA ASN A 430 21.97 -3.84 8.92
C ASN A 430 20.67 -3.30 9.52
N LYS A 431 20.12 -4.04 10.47
CA LYS A 431 18.79 -3.85 11.03
C LYS A 431 18.85 -3.20 12.40
N VAL A 432 17.90 -2.31 12.66
CA VAL A 432 17.76 -1.62 13.94
C VAL A 432 16.32 -1.12 14.12
N MET A 433 15.89 -1.00 15.36
CA MET A 433 14.62 -0.39 15.76
C MET A 433 14.88 0.91 16.53
N TYR A 434 13.97 1.86 16.42
CA TYR A 434 13.98 3.10 17.20
C TYR A 434 12.64 3.27 17.88
N CYS A 435 12.67 3.79 19.10
CA CYS A 435 11.49 4.02 19.91
C CYS A 435 11.65 5.25 20.80
N TYR A 436 10.54 5.88 21.14
CA TYR A 436 10.53 7.11 21.91
C TYR A 436 10.82 6.85 23.39
N ASN A 437 11.91 7.42 23.92
CA ASN A 437 12.32 7.30 25.33
C ASN A 437 12.25 5.85 25.87
N CYS A 438 12.75 4.90 25.13
CA CYS A 438 12.61 3.48 25.41
C CYS A 438 13.89 2.83 25.93
N GLU A 439 13.77 1.59 26.34
CA GLU A 439 14.90 0.74 26.71
C GLU A 439 15.68 0.31 25.46
N GLU A 440 17.03 0.40 25.52
CA GLU A 440 17.92 0.06 24.40
C GLU A 440 18.37 -1.40 24.45
N SER A 441 18.70 -1.95 23.28
CA SER A 441 19.30 -3.28 23.13
C SER A 441 20.42 -3.25 22.09
N ASN A 442 21.55 -3.89 22.42
CA ASN A 442 22.69 -4.03 21.51
C ASN A 442 22.71 -5.39 20.77
N GLU A 443 21.81 -6.32 21.12
CA GLU A 443 21.72 -7.63 20.48
C GLU A 443 21.27 -7.48 19.03
N GLU A 444 21.93 -8.13 18.08
CA GLU A 444 21.66 -7.99 16.65
C GLU A 444 20.20 -8.25 16.28
N SER A 445 19.59 -9.28 16.87
CA SER A 445 18.20 -9.67 16.59
C SER A 445 17.15 -8.73 17.18
N THR A 446 17.54 -7.90 18.13
CA THR A 446 16.65 -7.01 18.89
C THR A 446 17.22 -5.60 19.01
N LYS A 447 18.23 -5.25 18.21
CA LYS A 447 18.93 -3.97 18.29
C LYS A 447 17.96 -2.80 18.34
N THR A 448 18.03 -2.03 19.40
CA THR A 448 17.10 -0.93 19.70
C THR A 448 17.86 0.30 20.16
N ILE A 449 17.51 1.43 19.61
CA ILE A 449 18.05 2.75 19.96
C ILE A 449 16.91 3.64 20.42
N SER A 450 17.09 4.29 21.57
CA SER A 450 16.16 5.28 22.09
C SER A 450 16.28 6.59 21.31
N THR A 451 15.15 7.24 21.04
CA THR A 451 15.10 8.56 20.40
C THR A 451 14.12 9.47 21.13
N THR A 452 14.36 10.77 21.09
CA THR A 452 13.42 11.80 21.53
C THR A 452 12.65 12.42 20.36
N CYS A 453 12.97 11.98 19.12
CA CYS A 453 12.32 12.44 17.92
C CYS A 453 10.98 11.73 17.71
N ASN A 454 9.90 12.51 17.49
CA ASN A 454 8.59 12.02 17.11
C ASN A 454 7.99 12.96 16.04
N GLU A 455 7.56 12.42 14.92
CA GLU A 455 7.17 13.22 13.75
C GLU A 455 5.84 12.76 13.15
N GLU A 456 5.07 13.71 12.59
CA GLU A 456 3.87 13.39 11.81
C GLU A 456 4.23 12.80 10.45
N THR A 457 5.33 13.27 9.84
CA THR A 457 5.85 12.74 8.58
C THR A 457 6.78 11.55 8.83
N PRO A 458 6.82 10.55 7.93
CA PRO A 458 7.71 9.39 8.07
C PRO A 458 9.18 9.81 7.99
N THR A 459 9.78 10.05 9.14
CA THR A 459 11.19 10.47 9.29
C THR A 459 12.02 9.30 9.80
N SER A 460 13.12 8.99 9.13
CA SER A 460 14.02 7.90 9.54
C SER A 460 14.56 8.16 10.96
N ASN A 461 14.67 7.09 11.76
CA ASN A 461 15.14 7.10 13.14
C ASN A 461 14.23 7.85 14.13
N CYS A 462 13.04 8.25 13.72
CA CYS A 462 12.06 8.93 14.57
C CYS A 462 10.82 8.05 14.78
N SER A 463 10.23 8.16 15.95
CA SER A 463 8.88 7.64 16.23
C SER A 463 7.82 8.40 15.43
N LYS A 464 6.65 7.81 15.27
CA LYS A 464 5.60 8.28 14.37
C LYS A 464 4.36 8.73 15.14
N LYS A 465 3.86 9.91 14.78
CA LYS A 465 2.51 10.40 15.15
C LYS A 465 1.48 10.01 14.07
N GLY A 466 0.23 9.88 14.47
CA GLY A 466 -0.87 9.54 13.55
C GLY A 466 -0.82 8.10 13.04
N ASN A 467 -1.26 7.88 11.80
CA ASN A 467 -1.20 6.57 11.17
C ASN A 467 0.24 6.12 10.93
N GLY A 468 0.44 4.81 10.91
CA GLY A 468 1.70 4.21 10.52
C GLY A 468 2.08 4.49 9.07
N TYR A 469 3.21 3.93 8.66
CA TYR A 469 3.74 4.09 7.30
C TYR A 469 4.71 2.96 6.95
N ALA A 470 4.87 2.65 5.67
CA ALA A 470 5.97 1.80 5.21
C ALA A 470 6.64 2.39 3.98
N ARG A 471 7.95 2.14 3.85
CA ARG A 471 8.77 2.56 2.72
C ARG A 471 9.70 1.44 2.31
N ILE A 472 9.77 1.20 1.02
CA ILE A 472 10.74 0.29 0.42
C ILE A 472 11.61 1.12 -0.53
N THR A 473 12.93 1.07 -0.36
CA THR A 473 13.87 1.79 -1.23
C THR A 473 14.80 0.79 -1.90
N LEU A 474 14.87 0.78 -3.22
CA LEU A 474 15.88 0.03 -3.98
C LEU A 474 17.24 0.71 -3.76
N ILE A 475 18.19 0.01 -3.18
CA ILE A 475 19.53 0.54 -2.89
C ILE A 475 20.53 0.22 -4.01
N SER A 476 20.48 -1.01 -4.50
CA SER A 476 21.33 -1.44 -5.61
C SER A 476 20.66 -2.54 -6.40
N ILE A 477 20.93 -2.57 -7.69
CA ILE A 477 20.47 -3.62 -8.60
C ILE A 477 21.56 -4.70 -8.66
N ASP A 478 21.16 -5.96 -8.55
CA ASP A 478 22.08 -7.09 -8.76
C ASP A 478 22.43 -7.14 -10.25
N LYS A 479 23.74 -7.25 -10.56
CA LYS A 479 24.28 -7.36 -11.91
C LYS A 479 24.13 -8.77 -12.45
#